data_2b706e2851bb3e02d5adcf0b234fc7e9
#
_entry.id   2b706e2851bb3e02d5adcf0b234fc7e9
#
_cell.length_a   1.000
_cell.length_b   1.000
_cell.length_c   1.000
_cell.angle_alpha   90.00
_cell.angle_beta   90.00
_cell.angle_gamma   90.00
#
_symmetry.space_group_name_H-M   'P 1'
#
loop_
_entity.id
_entity.type
_entity.pdbx_description
1 polymer ?
#
loop_
_entity_poly.entity_id
_entity_poly.type
_entity_poly.pdbx_seq_one_letter_code
_entity_poly.pdbx_strand_id
1 'polypeptide(L)'
;MKTLLLGITLVASVLFPTCVRCAPAKHGLEVVVLGSGGPRPFGRGGSSFIVLLDGTPRILVDAGPGAFLRIGELGLDLDNVDTVLLTHLHIDHSGDLAAFFNARALSADGPIVYRIFGPDGAGQFPKTSRLVDLLVGKGGAFEYQKTFGADESFKVRDLPIALDSPRSKIVDENGLVVEEIATHHGDCPSVAYRISYKGAVLVFSGDMDASALPNLVQLAKNADLLIFNCAVLDPPNSPSQLYDLHTPPKKIGEAARDSAVKSLLLSHLAPDVLSQEDAVRKSIRASYAGPVAFASDRLHVPVGQLAAK
;
A
#
# COMPACT_ATOMS: atom_id res chain seq x y z
N MET A 1 -46.41 28.87 56.00
CA MET A 1 -46.50 28.56 54.56
C MET A 1 -45.07 28.36 54.04
N LYS A 2 -44.68 27.12 53.82
CA LYS A 2 -43.33 26.76 53.23
C LYS A 2 -43.55 26.32 51.83
N THR A 3 -43.05 27.08 50.86
CA THR A 3 -43.12 26.77 49.42
C THR A 3 -41.96 25.87 49.05
N LEU A 4 -42.29 24.68 48.54
CA LEU A 4 -41.35 23.68 48.06
C LEU A 4 -41.10 23.90 46.55
N LEU A 5 -39.88 24.28 46.16
CA LEU A 5 -39.45 24.35 44.74
C LEU A 5 -38.96 22.98 44.29
N LEU A 6 -39.66 22.39 43.34
CA LEU A 6 -39.28 21.15 42.70
C LEU A 6 -38.36 21.49 41.51
N GLY A 7 -37.07 21.16 41.61
CA GLY A 7 -36.13 21.30 40.49
C GLY A 7 -36.21 20.09 39.53
N ILE A 8 -36.57 20.34 38.29
CA ILE A 8 -36.56 19.33 37.23
C ILE A 8 -35.17 19.32 36.60
N THR A 9 -34.43 18.23 36.78
CA THR A 9 -33.12 18.00 36.12
C THR A 9 -33.37 17.34 34.78
N LEU A 10 -33.11 18.09 33.71
CA LEU A 10 -33.18 17.56 32.34
C LEU A 10 -31.89 16.80 32.03
N VAL A 11 -31.95 15.48 31.93
CA VAL A 11 -30.84 14.64 31.47
C VAL A 11 -30.86 14.59 29.94
N ALA A 12 -29.94 15.32 29.31
CA ALA A 12 -29.72 15.23 27.85
C ALA A 12 -28.96 13.96 27.53
N SER A 13 -29.62 12.99 26.92
CA SER A 13 -29.00 11.79 26.40
C SER A 13 -28.22 12.12 25.10
N VAL A 14 -26.90 12.13 25.19
CA VAL A 14 -26.01 12.26 24.01
C VAL A 14 -26.03 10.91 23.27
N LEU A 15 -26.70 10.86 22.14
CA LEU A 15 -26.63 9.74 21.21
C LEU A 15 -25.28 9.78 20.49
N PHE A 16 -24.35 8.90 20.87
CA PHE A 16 -23.16 8.64 20.07
C PHE A 16 -23.58 7.89 18.79
N PRO A 17 -23.07 8.32 17.61
CA PRO A 17 -23.33 7.57 16.40
C PRO A 17 -22.69 6.17 16.52
N THR A 18 -23.52 5.16 16.45
CA THR A 18 -23.06 3.76 16.39
C THR A 18 -22.22 3.58 15.14
N CYS A 19 -20.95 3.29 15.32
CA CYS A 19 -20.05 2.88 14.27
C CYS A 19 -20.65 1.62 13.60
N VAL A 20 -21.04 1.74 12.34
CA VAL A 20 -21.53 0.60 11.54
C VAL A 20 -20.32 -0.34 11.39
N ARG A 21 -20.28 -1.40 12.19
CA ARG A 21 -19.36 -2.52 11.98
C ARG A 21 -19.73 -3.16 10.64
N CYS A 22 -18.90 -2.96 9.62
CA CYS A 22 -18.96 -3.79 8.41
C CYS A 22 -18.85 -5.27 8.80
N ALA A 23 -19.69 -6.11 8.20
CA ALA A 23 -19.59 -7.55 8.39
C ALA A 23 -18.21 -8.04 7.94
N PRO A 24 -17.58 -9.01 8.63
CA PRO A 24 -16.24 -9.48 8.27
C PRO A 24 -16.20 -10.00 6.84
N ALA A 25 -15.16 -9.69 6.11
CA ALA A 25 -14.94 -10.14 4.75
C ALA A 25 -14.97 -11.68 4.66
N LYS A 26 -15.60 -12.20 3.61
CA LYS A 26 -15.84 -13.64 3.41
C LYS A 26 -14.53 -14.44 3.27
N HIS A 27 -13.40 -13.77 3.05
CA HIS A 27 -12.09 -14.37 2.75
C HIS A 27 -10.96 -13.95 3.71
N GLY A 28 -11.18 -13.04 4.63
CA GLY A 28 -10.19 -12.64 5.64
C GLY A 28 -8.98 -11.83 5.12
N LEU A 29 -8.94 -11.41 3.85
CA LEU A 29 -7.91 -10.54 3.29
C LEU A 29 -8.48 -9.14 3.09
N GLU A 30 -7.83 -8.15 3.69
CA GLU A 30 -8.25 -6.75 3.66
C GLU A 30 -7.05 -5.83 3.48
N VAL A 31 -7.26 -4.63 2.97
CA VAL A 31 -6.22 -3.61 2.85
C VAL A 31 -6.71 -2.27 3.35
N VAL A 32 -5.87 -1.58 4.09
CA VAL A 32 -6.06 -0.19 4.51
C VAL A 32 -5.06 0.69 3.78
N VAL A 33 -5.55 1.72 3.11
CA VAL A 33 -4.72 2.73 2.45
C VAL A 33 -4.24 3.73 3.50
N LEU A 34 -2.95 3.76 3.80
CA LEU A 34 -2.35 4.75 4.69
C LEU A 34 -2.03 6.04 3.92
N GLY A 35 -1.56 5.88 2.68
CA GLY A 35 -1.27 6.99 1.78
C GLY A 35 -1.64 6.66 0.34
N SER A 36 -2.36 7.56 -0.30
CA SER A 36 -2.92 7.41 -1.64
C SER A 36 -2.35 8.39 -2.66
N GLY A 37 -1.41 9.25 -2.24
CA GLY A 37 -0.72 10.24 -3.06
C GLY A 37 0.66 9.77 -3.50
N GLY A 38 1.35 10.62 -4.24
CA GLY A 38 2.71 10.46 -4.72
C GLY A 38 3.69 11.45 -4.07
N PRO A 39 4.78 11.84 -4.77
CA PRO A 39 5.91 12.54 -4.16
C PRO A 39 5.64 14.00 -3.74
N ARG A 40 4.49 14.57 -4.10
CA ARG A 40 4.17 15.97 -3.78
C ARG A 40 3.14 16.07 -2.64
N PRO A 41 3.28 17.03 -1.72
CA PRO A 41 2.44 17.14 -0.52
C PRO A 41 1.09 17.80 -0.82
N PHE A 42 0.20 17.12 -1.51
CA PHE A 42 -1.15 17.62 -1.86
C PHE A 42 -2.25 17.15 -0.88
N GLY A 43 -1.93 17.05 0.42
CA GLY A 43 -2.90 16.65 1.43
C GLY A 43 -3.19 15.14 1.48
N ARG A 44 -2.37 14.34 0.80
CA ARG A 44 -2.39 12.88 0.82
C ARG A 44 -1.04 12.35 1.31
N GLY A 45 -1.05 11.26 2.04
CA GLY A 45 0.19 10.53 2.39
C GLY A 45 0.82 9.93 1.13
N GLY A 46 2.15 9.76 1.15
CA GLY A 46 2.88 8.98 0.15
C GLY A 46 2.41 7.53 0.14
N SER A 47 2.63 6.83 -0.97
CA SER A 47 2.13 5.48 -1.21
C SER A 47 2.47 4.54 -0.04
N SER A 48 1.44 4.01 0.62
CA SER A 48 1.60 3.09 1.75
C SER A 48 0.29 2.38 2.10
N PHE A 49 0.41 1.10 2.50
CA PHE A 49 -0.75 0.25 2.78
C PHE A 49 -0.46 -0.71 3.93
N ILE A 50 -1.46 -1.02 4.74
CA ILE A 50 -1.45 -2.16 5.66
C ILE A 50 -2.39 -3.24 5.14
N VAL A 51 -1.88 -4.46 5.02
CA VAL A 51 -2.67 -5.63 4.68
C VAL A 51 -3.01 -6.39 5.96
N LEU A 52 -4.31 -6.68 6.12
CA LEU A 52 -4.84 -7.42 7.25
C LEU A 52 -5.20 -8.85 6.82
N LEU A 53 -4.85 -9.80 7.67
CA LEU A 53 -5.28 -11.19 7.57
C LEU A 53 -6.24 -11.48 8.72
N ASP A 54 -7.47 -11.85 8.40
CA ASP A 54 -8.54 -12.09 9.40
C ASP A 54 -8.74 -10.89 10.37
N GLY A 55 -8.66 -9.67 9.84
CA GLY A 55 -8.81 -8.43 10.61
C GLY A 55 -7.56 -7.99 11.39
N THR A 56 -6.46 -8.76 11.36
CA THR A 56 -5.20 -8.45 12.05
C THR A 56 -4.18 -7.85 11.07
N PRO A 57 -3.62 -6.66 11.32
CA PRO A 57 -2.53 -6.11 10.53
C PRO A 57 -1.31 -7.05 10.49
N ARG A 58 -0.77 -7.34 9.30
CA ARG A 58 0.32 -8.31 9.14
C ARG A 58 1.43 -7.86 8.20
N ILE A 59 1.11 -7.09 7.17
CA ILE A 59 2.07 -6.71 6.13
C ILE A 59 1.97 -5.21 5.88
N LEU A 60 3.11 -4.52 5.93
CA LEU A 60 3.25 -3.15 5.42
C LEU A 60 3.71 -3.23 3.96
N VAL A 61 2.99 -2.60 3.05
CA VAL A 61 3.39 -2.45 1.65
C VAL A 61 3.67 -0.99 1.39
N ASP A 62 4.91 -0.66 1.10
CA ASP A 62 5.47 0.68 1.08
C ASP A 62 5.26 1.46 2.41
N ALA A 63 6.08 2.47 2.63
CA ALA A 63 6.09 3.30 3.83
C ALA A 63 6.34 4.76 3.46
N GLY A 64 5.51 5.32 2.59
CA GLY A 64 5.60 6.72 2.18
C GLY A 64 5.30 7.68 3.32
N PRO A 65 5.76 8.96 3.23
CA PRO A 65 5.53 9.98 4.26
C PRO A 65 4.04 10.15 4.59
N GLY A 66 3.71 10.10 5.87
CA GLY A 66 2.35 10.10 6.39
C GLY A 66 1.84 8.73 6.82
N ALA A 67 2.49 7.63 6.45
CA ALA A 67 2.12 6.29 6.87
C ALA A 67 2.09 6.17 8.40
N PHE A 68 3.14 6.62 9.08
CA PHE A 68 3.25 6.62 10.54
C PHE A 68 2.07 7.37 11.20
N LEU A 69 1.75 8.56 10.72
CA LEU A 69 0.64 9.36 11.24
C LEU A 69 -0.71 8.64 11.07
N ARG A 70 -0.96 8.04 9.89
CA ARG A 70 -2.22 7.35 9.59
C ARG A 70 -2.40 6.07 10.41
N ILE A 71 -1.32 5.35 10.70
CA ILE A 71 -1.33 4.20 11.62
C ILE A 71 -1.89 4.64 12.98
N GLY A 72 -1.36 5.74 13.53
CA GLY A 72 -1.83 6.28 14.81
C GLY A 72 -3.27 6.78 14.76
N GLU A 73 -3.66 7.52 13.71
CA GLU A 73 -5.04 8.02 13.54
C GLU A 73 -6.08 6.91 13.46
N LEU A 74 -5.70 5.77 12.88
CA LEU A 74 -6.57 4.61 12.71
C LEU A 74 -6.53 3.65 13.91
N GLY A 75 -5.62 3.87 14.86
CA GLY A 75 -5.42 2.97 15.99
C GLY A 75 -5.03 1.56 15.57
N LEU A 76 -4.24 1.43 14.50
CA LEU A 76 -3.82 0.13 14.00
C LEU A 76 -2.81 -0.50 14.95
N ASP A 77 -3.11 -1.72 15.38
CA ASP A 77 -2.19 -2.54 16.15
C ASP A 77 -1.05 -3.07 15.25
N LEU A 78 0.19 -2.74 15.62
CA LEU A 78 1.38 -3.15 14.89
C LEU A 78 2.02 -4.45 15.41
N ASP A 79 1.51 -5.05 16.46
CA ASP A 79 2.16 -6.19 17.15
C ASP A 79 2.44 -7.40 16.27
N ASN A 80 1.73 -7.52 15.18
CA ASN A 80 1.88 -8.60 14.21
C ASN A 80 2.41 -8.15 12.85
N VAL A 81 2.82 -6.87 12.69
CA VAL A 81 3.36 -6.35 11.43
C VAL A 81 4.87 -6.50 11.44
N ASP A 82 5.34 -7.65 10.99
CA ASP A 82 6.75 -7.99 10.87
C ASP A 82 7.23 -8.15 9.41
N THR A 83 6.32 -8.14 8.46
CA THR A 83 6.62 -8.26 7.04
C THR A 83 6.46 -6.91 6.34
N VAL A 84 7.51 -6.48 5.66
CA VAL A 84 7.55 -5.22 4.90
C VAL A 84 7.87 -5.54 3.44
N LEU A 85 7.06 -5.04 2.53
CA LEU A 85 7.22 -5.16 1.08
C LEU A 85 7.44 -3.75 0.51
N LEU A 86 8.60 -3.48 -0.05
CA LEU A 86 8.91 -2.21 -0.73
C LEU A 86 8.84 -2.43 -2.24
N THR A 87 7.96 -1.70 -2.92
CA THR A 87 7.85 -1.80 -4.39
C THR A 87 9.06 -1.19 -5.06
N HIS A 88 9.54 -0.07 -4.55
CA HIS A 88 10.78 0.61 -4.94
C HIS A 88 11.22 1.59 -3.85
N LEU A 89 12.35 2.28 -4.04
CA LEU A 89 12.97 3.03 -2.96
C LEU A 89 12.88 4.55 -3.10
N HIS A 90 11.97 5.09 -3.90
CA HIS A 90 11.67 6.52 -3.85
C HIS A 90 11.16 6.92 -2.47
N ILE A 91 11.41 8.17 -2.09
CA ILE A 91 11.11 8.67 -0.75
C ILE A 91 9.61 8.63 -0.43
N ASP A 92 8.75 8.82 -1.42
CA ASP A 92 7.29 8.74 -1.27
C ASP A 92 6.76 7.31 -1.11
N HIS A 93 7.63 6.29 -1.18
CA HIS A 93 7.36 4.88 -0.88
C HIS A 93 8.15 4.34 0.32
N SER A 94 9.16 5.05 0.81
CA SER A 94 10.07 4.54 1.86
C SER A 94 10.36 5.54 2.98
N GLY A 95 9.87 6.78 2.89
CA GLY A 95 10.28 7.88 3.77
C GLY A 95 9.92 7.71 5.25
N ASP A 96 8.85 6.99 5.59
CA ASP A 96 8.42 6.72 6.97
C ASP A 96 8.92 5.38 7.51
N LEU A 97 9.78 4.64 6.78
CA LEU A 97 10.19 3.29 7.16
C LEU A 97 10.86 3.25 8.54
N ALA A 98 11.77 4.19 8.82
CA ALA A 98 12.42 4.28 10.12
C ALA A 98 11.45 4.63 11.26
N ALA A 99 10.46 5.50 10.99
CA ALA A 99 9.43 5.85 11.95
C ALA A 99 8.51 4.66 12.25
N PHE A 100 8.20 3.84 11.24
CA PHE A 100 7.47 2.58 11.41
C PHE A 100 8.24 1.60 12.31
N PHE A 101 9.53 1.35 12.07
CA PHE A 101 10.34 0.48 12.91
C PHE A 101 10.34 0.97 14.36
N ASN A 102 10.60 2.26 14.58
CA ASN A 102 10.59 2.84 15.92
C ASN A 102 9.23 2.67 16.62
N ALA A 103 8.11 2.93 15.94
CA ALA A 103 6.78 2.76 16.53
C ALA A 103 6.52 1.32 16.93
N ARG A 104 6.85 0.36 16.07
CA ARG A 104 6.67 -1.07 16.32
C ARG A 104 7.56 -1.56 17.45
N ALA A 105 8.83 -1.11 17.53
CA ALA A 105 9.75 -1.48 18.60
C ALA A 105 9.31 -0.93 19.96
N LEU A 106 8.71 0.26 20.01
CA LEU A 106 8.20 0.87 21.26
C LEU A 106 6.94 0.19 21.78
N SER A 107 6.13 -0.44 20.92
CA SER A 107 4.89 -1.14 21.32
C SER A 107 5.10 -2.64 21.59
N ALA A 108 6.24 -3.21 21.24
CA ALA A 108 6.46 -4.65 21.34
C ALA A 108 6.74 -5.15 22.74
N ASP A 109 6.13 -6.27 23.12
CA ASP A 109 6.39 -6.98 24.38
C ASP A 109 7.61 -7.93 24.32
N GLY A 110 8.30 -8.02 23.18
CA GLY A 110 9.45 -8.92 22.99
C GLY A 110 10.20 -8.67 21.68
N PRO A 111 11.24 -9.47 21.41
CA PRO A 111 12.09 -9.32 20.24
C PRO A 111 11.31 -9.37 18.92
N ILE A 112 11.67 -8.52 17.96
CA ILE A 112 11.06 -8.43 16.63
C ILE A 112 12.03 -8.97 15.58
N VAL A 113 11.52 -9.80 14.68
CA VAL A 113 12.25 -10.26 13.50
C VAL A 113 11.53 -9.74 12.26
N TYR A 114 11.99 -8.62 11.73
CA TYR A 114 11.46 -8.11 10.47
C TYR A 114 11.89 -8.97 9.28
N ARG A 115 10.96 -9.20 8.36
CA ARG A 115 11.20 -9.77 7.03
C ARG A 115 10.91 -8.70 6.01
N ILE A 116 11.96 -8.17 5.40
CA ILE A 116 11.87 -7.04 4.48
C ILE A 116 12.23 -7.52 3.08
N PHE A 117 11.38 -7.23 2.13
CA PHE A 117 11.55 -7.57 0.73
C PHE A 117 11.46 -6.28 -0.10
N GLY A 118 12.34 -6.11 -1.05
CA GLY A 118 12.32 -4.98 -1.97
C GLY A 118 13.39 -5.15 -3.05
N PRO A 119 13.46 -4.26 -4.04
CA PRO A 119 14.33 -4.44 -5.19
C PRO A 119 15.83 -4.45 -4.84
N ASP A 120 16.61 -5.17 -5.63
CA ASP A 120 18.06 -5.01 -5.68
C ASP A 120 18.43 -3.60 -6.20
N GLY A 121 19.66 -3.18 -5.96
CA GLY A 121 20.13 -1.85 -6.37
C GLY A 121 20.54 -1.78 -7.84
N ALA A 122 20.40 -0.58 -8.42
CA ALA A 122 20.96 -0.25 -9.71
C ALA A 122 21.27 1.24 -9.81
N GLY A 123 22.30 1.59 -10.57
CA GLY A 123 22.70 2.98 -10.79
C GLY A 123 22.98 3.70 -9.46
N GLN A 124 22.24 4.76 -9.20
CA GLN A 124 22.34 5.54 -7.96
C GLN A 124 21.45 5.00 -6.81
N PHE A 125 20.57 4.04 -7.10
CA PHE A 125 19.66 3.48 -6.11
C PHE A 125 20.36 2.36 -5.32
N PRO A 126 20.35 2.42 -3.97
CA PRO A 126 20.89 1.34 -3.15
C PRO A 126 20.01 0.09 -3.26
N LYS A 127 20.56 -1.06 -2.85
CA LYS A 127 19.76 -2.23 -2.53
C LYS A 127 18.84 -1.95 -1.35
N THR A 128 17.72 -2.65 -1.25
CA THR A 128 16.84 -2.59 -0.08
C THR A 128 17.60 -2.90 1.22
N SER A 129 18.43 -3.94 1.24
CA SER A 129 19.29 -4.25 2.39
C SER A 129 20.20 -3.09 2.79
N ARG A 130 20.75 -2.38 1.81
CA ARG A 130 21.59 -1.21 2.08
C ARG A 130 20.79 -0.02 2.61
N LEU A 131 19.57 0.21 2.12
CA LEU A 131 18.71 1.25 2.67
C LEU A 131 18.40 0.99 4.15
N VAL A 132 18.02 -0.24 4.51
CA VAL A 132 17.76 -0.63 5.91
C VAL A 132 19.00 -0.41 6.77
N ASP A 133 20.19 -0.83 6.30
CA ASP A 133 21.45 -0.59 7.01
C ASP A 133 21.74 0.90 7.22
N LEU A 134 21.51 1.73 6.21
CA LEU A 134 21.72 3.18 6.30
C LEU A 134 20.75 3.85 7.29
N LEU A 135 19.56 3.32 7.45
CA LEU A 135 18.57 3.83 8.39
C LEU A 135 18.88 3.37 9.82
N VAL A 136 18.90 2.07 10.06
CA VAL A 136 18.88 1.48 11.41
C VAL A 136 20.01 0.50 11.70
N GLY A 137 20.88 0.23 10.72
CA GLY A 137 22.07 -0.62 10.88
C GLY A 137 23.17 0.04 11.71
N LYS A 138 24.31 -0.67 11.87
CA LYS A 138 25.48 -0.12 12.56
C LYS A 138 26.02 1.09 11.79
N GLY A 139 26.09 2.24 12.44
CA GLY A 139 26.45 3.52 11.84
C GLY A 139 25.36 4.14 10.99
N GLY A 140 24.14 3.61 11.00
CA GLY A 140 22.97 4.18 10.35
C GLY A 140 22.42 5.40 11.07
N ALA A 141 21.62 6.21 10.37
CA ALA A 141 21.10 7.48 10.87
C ALA A 141 20.30 7.35 12.18
N PHE A 142 19.61 6.22 12.37
CA PHE A 142 18.75 5.94 13.52
C PHE A 142 19.21 4.71 14.31
N GLU A 143 20.49 4.35 14.29
CA GLU A 143 21.06 3.23 15.06
C GLU A 143 20.66 3.26 16.55
N TYR A 144 20.46 4.46 17.11
CA TYR A 144 20.08 4.66 18.50
C TYR A 144 18.71 4.05 18.86
N GLN A 145 17.84 3.75 17.90
CA GLN A 145 16.53 3.14 18.16
C GLN A 145 16.65 1.84 18.98
N LYS A 146 17.72 1.07 18.76
CA LYS A 146 18.03 -0.17 19.50
C LYS A 146 18.16 0.00 21.02
N THR A 147 18.29 1.26 21.49
CA THR A 147 18.46 1.54 22.92
C THR A 147 17.16 1.86 23.64
N PHE A 148 16.04 2.02 22.92
CA PHE A 148 14.78 2.53 23.47
C PHE A 148 13.60 1.58 23.34
N GLY A 149 13.67 0.60 22.46
CA GLY A 149 12.55 -0.32 22.16
C GLY A 149 12.96 -1.78 22.36
N ALA A 150 12.15 -2.66 21.83
CA ALA A 150 12.43 -4.09 21.77
C ALA A 150 13.68 -4.38 20.91
N ASP A 151 14.31 -5.51 21.16
CA ASP A 151 15.39 -6.00 20.29
C ASP A 151 14.86 -6.27 18.88
N GLU A 152 15.48 -5.64 17.90
CA GLU A 152 15.10 -5.75 16.50
C GLU A 152 16.16 -6.50 15.69
N SER A 153 15.72 -7.37 14.81
CA SER A 153 16.55 -7.99 13.79
C SER A 153 15.89 -7.87 12.42
N PHE A 154 16.72 -7.65 11.39
CA PHE A 154 16.25 -7.36 10.04
C PHE A 154 16.73 -8.45 9.08
N LYS A 155 15.81 -9.29 8.59
CA LYS A 155 16.04 -10.25 7.51
C LYS A 155 15.63 -9.62 6.20
N VAL A 156 16.57 -9.00 5.50
CA VAL A 156 16.31 -8.30 4.24
C VAL A 156 16.67 -9.20 3.06
N ARG A 157 15.78 -9.29 2.10
CA ARG A 157 16.01 -9.96 0.82
C ARG A 157 15.86 -8.97 -0.32
N ASP A 158 16.97 -8.71 -1.02
CA ASP A 158 17.01 -7.96 -2.26
C ASP A 158 16.42 -8.82 -3.39
N LEU A 159 15.45 -8.29 -4.13
CA LEU A 159 14.68 -9.01 -5.16
C LEU A 159 15.21 -8.71 -6.56
N PRO A 160 15.12 -9.68 -7.49
CA PRO A 160 15.53 -9.48 -8.88
C PRO A 160 14.79 -8.31 -9.54
N ILE A 161 15.50 -7.53 -10.35
CA ILE A 161 14.97 -6.34 -11.04
C ILE A 161 15.00 -6.46 -12.58
N ALA A 162 15.59 -7.52 -13.11
CA ALA A 162 15.58 -7.75 -14.55
C ALA A 162 14.19 -8.23 -15.02
N LEU A 163 13.65 -7.61 -16.05
CA LEU A 163 12.29 -7.90 -16.54
C LEU A 163 12.09 -9.33 -17.03
N ASP A 164 13.16 -10.01 -17.38
CA ASP A 164 13.17 -11.43 -17.78
C ASP A 164 13.32 -12.38 -16.58
N SER A 165 13.45 -11.85 -15.36
CA SER A 165 13.44 -12.67 -14.16
C SER A 165 12.08 -13.36 -13.98
N PRO A 166 12.07 -14.64 -13.61
CA PRO A 166 10.81 -15.34 -13.39
C PRO A 166 10.11 -14.80 -12.14
N ARG A 167 8.77 -14.77 -12.16
CA ARG A 167 7.96 -14.58 -10.96
C ARG A 167 8.43 -15.52 -9.86
N SER A 168 8.64 -15.03 -8.66
CA SER A 168 9.12 -15.84 -7.55
C SER A 168 8.24 -15.73 -6.30
N LYS A 169 8.16 -16.83 -5.56
CA LYS A 169 7.50 -16.88 -4.26
C LYS A 169 8.49 -16.47 -3.18
N ILE A 170 8.12 -15.49 -2.38
CA ILE A 170 8.97 -14.93 -1.32
C ILE A 170 8.47 -15.25 0.09
N VAL A 171 7.16 -15.51 0.26
CA VAL A 171 6.54 -16.03 1.48
C VAL A 171 5.59 -17.17 1.12
N ASP A 172 5.60 -18.24 1.92
CA ASP A 172 4.67 -19.37 1.81
C ASP A 172 4.50 -20.00 3.18
N GLU A 173 3.53 -19.51 3.95
CA GLU A 173 3.32 -19.95 5.33
C GLU A 173 1.87 -19.72 5.78
N ASN A 174 1.33 -20.63 6.57
CA ASN A 174 0.01 -20.49 7.20
C ASN A 174 -1.13 -20.06 6.24
N GLY A 175 -1.05 -20.47 4.97
CA GLY A 175 -2.01 -20.11 3.93
C GLY A 175 -1.80 -18.72 3.32
N LEU A 176 -0.81 -17.97 3.79
CA LEU A 176 -0.33 -16.74 3.15
C LEU A 176 0.73 -17.09 2.11
N VAL A 177 0.52 -16.62 0.88
CA VAL A 177 1.51 -16.69 -0.18
C VAL A 177 1.77 -15.29 -0.70
N VAL A 178 3.04 -14.87 -0.72
CA VAL A 178 3.47 -13.63 -1.36
C VAL A 178 4.40 -13.96 -2.52
N GLU A 179 4.10 -13.40 -3.69
CA GLU A 179 4.91 -13.55 -4.89
C GLU A 179 5.28 -12.16 -5.41
N GLU A 180 6.41 -12.10 -6.11
CA GLU A 180 6.93 -10.88 -6.73
C GLU A 180 7.27 -11.08 -8.19
N ILE A 181 7.36 -9.97 -8.92
CA ILE A 181 7.91 -9.90 -10.27
C ILE A 181 8.55 -8.53 -10.50
N ALA A 182 9.63 -8.50 -11.27
CA ALA A 182 10.27 -7.25 -11.65
C ALA A 182 9.34 -6.38 -12.51
N THR A 183 9.36 -5.06 -12.27
CA THR A 183 8.70 -4.03 -13.08
C THR A 183 9.72 -3.00 -13.56
N HIS A 184 9.28 -1.96 -14.27
CA HIS A 184 10.14 -0.91 -14.79
C HIS A 184 9.59 0.46 -14.42
N HIS A 185 10.44 1.30 -13.82
CA HIS A 185 10.10 2.65 -13.38
C HIS A 185 11.27 3.62 -13.66
N GLY A 186 11.54 3.85 -14.95
CA GLY A 186 12.72 4.60 -15.38
C GLY A 186 14.02 3.97 -14.85
N ASP A 187 14.88 4.77 -14.25
CA ASP A 187 16.14 4.31 -13.66
C ASP A 187 15.98 3.69 -12.26
N CYS A 188 14.79 3.79 -11.65
CA CYS A 188 14.54 3.27 -10.30
C CYS A 188 14.14 1.80 -10.34
N PRO A 189 14.93 0.89 -9.73
CA PRO A 189 14.56 -0.51 -9.60
C PRO A 189 13.20 -0.68 -8.93
N SER A 190 12.31 -1.49 -9.53
CA SER A 190 10.96 -1.68 -9.01
C SER A 190 10.45 -3.11 -9.18
N VAL A 191 9.52 -3.50 -8.30
CA VAL A 191 8.86 -4.80 -8.29
C VAL A 191 7.37 -4.64 -7.98
N ALA A 192 6.57 -5.57 -8.47
CA ALA A 192 5.15 -5.71 -8.12
C ALA A 192 4.97 -6.91 -7.18
N TYR A 193 3.92 -6.87 -6.35
CA TYR A 193 3.61 -7.94 -5.39
C TYR A 193 2.21 -8.52 -5.60
N ARG A 194 2.09 -9.83 -5.40
CA ARG A 194 0.85 -10.57 -5.30
C ARG A 194 0.74 -11.22 -3.94
N ILE A 195 -0.32 -10.94 -3.20
CA ILE A 195 -0.63 -11.51 -1.89
C ILE A 195 -1.87 -12.38 -2.03
N SER A 196 -1.75 -13.64 -1.67
CA SER A 196 -2.85 -14.61 -1.70
C SER A 196 -3.09 -15.16 -0.28
N TYR A 197 -4.35 -15.13 0.17
CA TYR A 197 -4.73 -15.65 1.48
C TYR A 197 -6.17 -16.17 1.45
N LYS A 198 -6.39 -17.42 1.90
CA LYS A 198 -7.71 -18.06 1.96
C LYS A 198 -8.54 -17.93 0.66
N GLY A 199 -7.88 -18.01 -0.48
CA GLY A 199 -8.50 -17.92 -1.81
C GLY A 199 -8.75 -16.51 -2.32
N ALA A 200 -8.55 -15.46 -1.51
CA ALA A 200 -8.56 -14.07 -1.96
C ALA A 200 -7.17 -13.66 -2.47
N VAL A 201 -7.14 -12.76 -3.45
CA VAL A 201 -5.92 -12.32 -4.13
C VAL A 201 -5.89 -10.80 -4.29
N LEU A 202 -4.85 -10.19 -3.74
CA LEU A 202 -4.55 -8.77 -3.81
C LEU A 202 -3.22 -8.57 -4.56
N VAL A 203 -3.18 -7.60 -5.49
CA VAL A 203 -1.96 -7.27 -6.24
C VAL A 203 -1.68 -5.77 -6.12
N PHE A 204 -0.40 -5.43 -5.94
CA PHE A 204 0.12 -4.06 -5.96
C PHE A 204 1.05 -3.90 -7.16
N SER A 205 0.77 -2.92 -8.02
CA SER A 205 1.64 -2.64 -9.18
C SER A 205 2.96 -1.96 -8.77
N GLY A 206 2.94 -1.18 -7.68
CA GLY A 206 3.95 -0.16 -7.46
C GLY A 206 3.93 0.88 -8.58
N ASP A 207 4.94 1.75 -8.62
CA ASP A 207 5.16 2.64 -9.75
C ASP A 207 5.79 1.86 -10.90
N MET A 208 5.20 2.00 -12.08
CA MET A 208 5.70 1.33 -13.28
C MET A 208 5.22 2.01 -14.55
N ASP A 209 6.01 1.97 -15.58
CA ASP A 209 5.61 2.36 -16.93
C ASP A 209 4.93 1.21 -17.69
N ALA A 210 4.52 1.50 -18.92
CA ALA A 210 3.79 0.54 -19.74
C ALA A 210 4.66 -0.61 -20.27
N SER A 211 6.00 -0.53 -20.24
CA SER A 211 6.89 -1.56 -20.78
C SER A 211 6.85 -2.85 -19.94
N ALA A 212 6.61 -2.74 -18.64
CA ALA A 212 6.51 -3.87 -17.71
C ALA A 212 5.09 -4.44 -17.55
N LEU A 213 4.09 -3.96 -18.31
CA LEU A 213 2.72 -4.49 -18.24
C LEU A 213 2.63 -6.00 -18.50
N PRO A 214 3.41 -6.63 -19.40
CA PRO A 214 3.39 -8.10 -19.56
C PRO A 214 3.66 -8.85 -18.24
N ASN A 215 4.61 -8.38 -17.43
CA ASN A 215 4.93 -8.95 -16.13
C ASN A 215 3.78 -8.75 -15.13
N LEU A 216 3.23 -7.54 -15.05
CA LEU A 216 2.10 -7.28 -14.18
C LEU A 216 0.86 -8.10 -14.55
N VAL A 217 0.53 -8.22 -15.84
CA VAL A 217 -0.60 -9.04 -16.32
C VAL A 217 -0.44 -10.50 -15.90
N GLN A 218 0.78 -11.05 -15.98
CA GLN A 218 1.08 -12.40 -15.50
C GLN A 218 0.87 -12.51 -13.98
N LEU A 219 1.36 -11.54 -13.20
CA LEU A 219 1.26 -11.55 -11.75
C LEU A 219 -0.19 -11.36 -11.28
N ALA A 220 -0.92 -10.44 -11.91
CA ALA A 220 -2.27 -10.05 -11.51
C ALA A 220 -3.37 -10.99 -12.01
N LYS A 221 -3.02 -12.07 -12.72
CA LYS A 221 -4.02 -12.95 -13.34
C LYS A 221 -5.07 -13.43 -12.33
N ASN A 222 -6.36 -13.15 -12.65
CA ASN A 222 -7.53 -13.50 -11.85
C ASN A 222 -7.51 -12.92 -10.41
N ALA A 223 -6.81 -11.82 -10.14
CA ALA A 223 -6.82 -11.19 -8.83
C ALA A 223 -8.21 -10.62 -8.48
N ASP A 224 -8.57 -10.66 -7.20
CA ASP A 224 -9.81 -10.07 -6.71
C ASP A 224 -9.73 -8.55 -6.65
N LEU A 225 -8.54 -8.02 -6.32
CA LEU A 225 -8.25 -6.60 -6.30
C LEU A 225 -6.85 -6.33 -6.86
N LEU A 226 -6.77 -5.44 -7.84
CA LEU A 226 -5.51 -4.83 -8.29
C LEU A 226 -5.46 -3.38 -7.80
N ILE A 227 -4.46 -3.04 -7.01
CA ILE A 227 -4.12 -1.66 -6.67
C ILE A 227 -3.08 -1.19 -7.68
N PHE A 228 -3.45 -0.20 -8.50
CA PHE A 228 -2.60 0.31 -9.57
C PHE A 228 -2.28 1.79 -9.35
N ASN A 229 -1.00 2.16 -9.42
CA ASN A 229 -0.56 3.54 -9.28
C ASN A 229 -0.87 4.34 -10.56
N CYS A 230 -1.65 5.42 -10.41
CA CYS A 230 -2.18 6.22 -11.51
C CYS A 230 -1.79 7.70 -11.33
N ALA A 231 -0.57 8.04 -11.75
CA ALA A 231 0.01 9.36 -11.55
C ALA A 231 -0.06 10.27 -12.79
N VAL A 232 -0.50 9.75 -13.94
CA VAL A 232 -0.56 10.49 -15.21
C VAL A 232 -1.92 10.34 -15.87
N LEU A 233 -2.22 11.27 -16.76
CA LEU A 233 -3.35 11.21 -17.71
C LEU A 233 -2.93 10.48 -19.00
N ASP A 234 -3.88 10.18 -19.88
CA ASP A 234 -3.54 9.67 -21.21
C ASP A 234 -2.80 10.73 -22.05
N PRO A 235 -1.83 10.29 -22.89
CA PRO A 235 -1.12 11.19 -23.78
C PRO A 235 -2.08 12.00 -24.69
N PRO A 236 -1.78 13.30 -24.95
CA PRO A 236 -0.61 14.05 -24.53
C PRO A 236 -0.82 14.87 -23.23
N ASN A 237 -1.77 14.50 -22.36
CA ASN A 237 -2.28 15.34 -21.26
C ASN A 237 -1.38 15.35 -20.00
N SER A 238 -0.25 14.66 -20.02
CA SER A 238 0.81 14.77 -19.01
C SER A 238 2.16 14.98 -19.67
N PRO A 239 3.17 15.53 -18.95
CA PRO A 239 4.53 15.65 -19.47
C PRO A 239 5.09 14.32 -19.99
N SER A 240 5.72 14.32 -21.16
CA SER A 240 6.15 13.08 -21.84
C SER A 240 7.10 12.23 -21.00
N GLN A 241 7.97 12.85 -20.22
CA GLN A 241 8.94 12.16 -19.34
C GLN A 241 8.27 11.32 -18.23
N LEU A 242 7.03 11.67 -17.86
CA LEU A 242 6.30 10.91 -16.84
C LEU A 242 5.77 9.56 -17.38
N TYR A 243 5.70 9.39 -18.70
CA TYR A 243 5.30 8.09 -19.28
C TYR A 243 6.42 7.04 -19.26
N ASP A 244 7.66 7.47 -19.02
CA ASP A 244 8.79 6.57 -18.75
C ASP A 244 8.80 6.09 -17.29
N LEU A 245 7.92 6.66 -16.46
CA LEU A 245 7.78 6.36 -15.03
C LEU A 245 6.42 5.74 -14.70
N HIS A 246 5.36 6.13 -15.40
CA HIS A 246 3.99 5.79 -15.03
C HIS A 246 3.15 5.34 -16.22
N THR A 247 2.27 4.39 -15.96
CA THR A 247 1.34 3.83 -16.94
C THR A 247 0.11 4.72 -17.10
N PRO A 248 -0.27 5.14 -18.34
CA PRO A 248 -1.47 5.95 -18.56
C PRO A 248 -2.77 5.13 -18.41
N PRO A 249 -3.91 5.79 -18.08
CA PRO A 249 -5.19 5.17 -17.76
C PRO A 249 -5.69 4.16 -18.81
N LYS A 250 -5.58 4.46 -20.10
CA LYS A 250 -5.95 3.53 -21.17
C LYS A 250 -5.20 2.21 -21.06
N LYS A 251 -3.90 2.26 -20.78
CA LYS A 251 -3.05 1.08 -20.62
C LYS A 251 -3.34 0.32 -19.32
N ILE A 252 -3.71 1.05 -18.24
CA ILE A 252 -4.19 0.43 -17.00
C ILE A 252 -5.46 -0.39 -17.27
N GLY A 253 -6.42 0.16 -18.02
CA GLY A 253 -7.63 -0.56 -18.40
C GLY A 253 -7.37 -1.81 -19.27
N GLU A 254 -6.45 -1.72 -20.22
CA GLU A 254 -6.00 -2.86 -21.04
C GLU A 254 -5.40 -3.95 -20.15
N ALA A 255 -4.48 -3.62 -19.25
CA ALA A 255 -3.84 -4.54 -18.32
C ALA A 255 -4.84 -5.21 -17.36
N ALA A 256 -5.80 -4.44 -16.84
CA ALA A 256 -6.85 -4.96 -15.96
C ALA A 256 -7.76 -5.98 -16.69
N ARG A 257 -8.09 -5.74 -17.96
CA ARG A 257 -8.81 -6.69 -18.82
C ARG A 257 -7.99 -7.94 -19.05
N ASP A 258 -6.74 -7.79 -19.47
CA ASP A 258 -5.89 -8.90 -19.93
C ASP A 258 -5.49 -9.83 -18.77
N SER A 259 -5.39 -9.29 -17.55
CA SER A 259 -5.20 -10.06 -16.33
C SER A 259 -6.50 -10.61 -15.73
N ALA A 260 -7.67 -10.25 -16.28
CA ALA A 260 -8.99 -10.66 -15.76
C ALA A 260 -9.17 -10.35 -14.26
N VAL A 261 -8.66 -9.20 -13.79
CA VAL A 261 -8.87 -8.79 -12.39
C VAL A 261 -10.33 -8.46 -12.14
N LYS A 262 -10.83 -8.75 -10.92
CA LYS A 262 -12.25 -8.54 -10.59
C LYS A 262 -12.56 -7.08 -10.23
N SER A 263 -11.60 -6.36 -9.65
CA SER A 263 -11.75 -4.96 -9.28
C SER A 263 -10.43 -4.21 -9.32
N LEU A 264 -10.48 -2.90 -9.56
CA LEU A 264 -9.34 -2.00 -9.71
C LEU A 264 -9.47 -0.83 -8.73
N LEU A 265 -8.44 -0.61 -7.90
CA LEU A 265 -8.29 0.56 -7.04
C LEU A 265 -7.10 1.38 -7.54
N LEU A 266 -7.35 2.61 -7.97
CA LEU A 266 -6.32 3.53 -8.42
C LEU A 266 -5.73 4.25 -7.21
N SER A 267 -4.42 4.24 -7.05
CA SER A 267 -3.66 4.91 -5.99
C SER A 267 -2.53 5.75 -6.58
N HIS A 268 -1.69 6.35 -5.73
CA HIS A 268 -0.60 7.25 -6.15
C HIS A 268 -1.11 8.41 -7.02
N LEU A 269 -2.20 9.03 -6.55
CA LEU A 269 -3.01 9.94 -7.36
C LEU A 269 -2.39 11.34 -7.40
N ALA A 270 -1.99 11.78 -8.59
CA ALA A 270 -1.55 13.15 -8.82
C ALA A 270 -2.76 14.11 -8.87
N PRO A 271 -2.57 15.42 -8.56
CA PRO A 271 -3.65 16.40 -8.61
C PRO A 271 -4.38 16.50 -9.97
N ASP A 272 -3.64 16.36 -11.07
CA ASP A 272 -4.22 16.42 -12.42
C ASP A 272 -5.13 15.19 -12.67
N VAL A 273 -4.76 14.02 -12.15
CA VAL A 273 -5.58 12.81 -12.20
C VAL A 273 -6.85 12.99 -11.38
N LEU A 274 -6.73 13.54 -10.16
CA LEU A 274 -7.86 13.79 -9.27
C LEU A 274 -8.85 14.83 -9.83
N SER A 275 -8.33 15.85 -10.50
CA SER A 275 -9.19 16.87 -11.14
C SER A 275 -9.94 16.35 -12.37
N GLN A 276 -9.57 15.16 -12.89
CA GLN A 276 -10.10 14.57 -14.11
C GLN A 276 -10.54 13.10 -13.91
N GLU A 277 -11.02 12.75 -12.72
CA GLU A 277 -11.43 11.37 -12.39
C GLU A 277 -12.40 10.75 -13.40
N ASP A 278 -13.36 11.53 -13.91
CA ASP A 278 -14.33 11.05 -14.91
C ASP A 278 -13.65 10.69 -16.23
N ALA A 279 -12.69 11.50 -16.68
CA ALA A 279 -11.93 11.22 -17.90
C ALA A 279 -11.05 9.98 -17.74
N VAL A 280 -10.37 9.85 -16.60
CA VAL A 280 -9.57 8.67 -16.25
C VAL A 280 -10.44 7.43 -16.19
N ARG A 281 -11.57 7.48 -15.50
CA ARG A 281 -12.53 6.38 -15.41
C ARG A 281 -13.07 5.97 -16.77
N LYS A 282 -13.42 6.94 -17.62
CA LYS A 282 -13.89 6.70 -18.99
C LYS A 282 -12.82 6.00 -19.83
N SER A 283 -11.57 6.42 -19.72
CA SER A 283 -10.46 5.82 -20.46
C SER A 283 -10.24 4.36 -20.06
N ILE A 284 -10.20 4.06 -18.75
CA ILE A 284 -10.06 2.70 -18.24
C ILE A 284 -11.24 1.83 -18.70
N ARG A 285 -12.46 2.35 -18.58
CA ARG A 285 -13.69 1.60 -18.95
C ARG A 285 -13.84 1.33 -20.44
N ALA A 286 -13.05 1.96 -21.30
CA ALA A 286 -13.00 1.62 -22.71
C ALA A 286 -12.53 0.18 -22.96
N SER A 287 -11.74 -0.38 -22.03
CA SER A 287 -11.20 -1.74 -22.14
C SER A 287 -11.60 -2.65 -20.97
N TYR A 288 -11.94 -2.12 -19.80
CA TYR A 288 -12.21 -2.87 -18.58
C TYR A 288 -13.60 -2.59 -18.04
N ALA A 289 -14.41 -3.64 -17.90
CA ALA A 289 -15.81 -3.53 -17.46
C ALA A 289 -16.00 -3.66 -15.94
N GLY A 290 -14.97 -4.06 -15.19
CA GLY A 290 -15.06 -4.25 -13.74
C GLY A 290 -15.15 -2.95 -12.95
N PRO A 291 -15.40 -3.04 -11.63
CA PRO A 291 -15.39 -1.90 -10.73
C PRO A 291 -14.05 -1.15 -10.73
N VAL A 292 -14.11 0.19 -10.81
CA VAL A 292 -12.95 1.09 -10.71
C VAL A 292 -13.21 2.13 -9.64
N ALA A 293 -12.35 2.19 -8.63
CA ALA A 293 -12.40 3.19 -7.56
C ALA A 293 -11.07 3.96 -7.46
N PHE A 294 -11.12 5.15 -6.87
CA PHE A 294 -9.95 5.96 -6.54
C PHE A 294 -9.68 5.85 -5.04
N ALA A 295 -8.44 5.60 -4.67
CA ALA A 295 -8.03 5.50 -3.28
C ALA A 295 -8.11 6.86 -2.57
N SER A 296 -8.35 6.81 -1.29
CA SER A 296 -8.15 7.92 -0.36
C SER A 296 -7.42 7.41 0.88
N ASP A 297 -6.69 8.29 1.54
CA ASP A 297 -6.09 7.95 2.82
C ASP A 297 -7.16 7.44 3.79
N ARG A 298 -6.83 6.42 4.57
CA ARG A 298 -7.69 5.73 5.54
C ARG A 298 -8.82 4.90 4.92
N LEU A 299 -8.85 4.73 3.60
CA LEU A 299 -9.81 3.83 2.96
C LEU A 299 -9.51 2.39 3.37
N HIS A 300 -10.53 1.69 3.87
CA HIS A 300 -10.48 0.27 4.21
C HIS A 300 -11.25 -0.53 3.16
N VAL A 301 -10.60 -1.51 2.55
CA VAL A 301 -11.14 -2.32 1.45
C VAL A 301 -11.02 -3.81 1.78
N PRO A 302 -12.12 -4.51 2.06
CA PRO A 302 -12.14 -5.97 2.02
C PRO A 302 -11.92 -6.46 0.59
N VAL A 303 -10.93 -7.34 0.39
CA VAL A 303 -10.59 -7.86 -0.95
C VAL A 303 -11.75 -8.68 -1.51
N GLY A 304 -12.14 -8.38 -2.74
CA GLY A 304 -13.31 -8.98 -3.41
C GLY A 304 -14.65 -8.27 -3.12
N GLN A 305 -14.66 -7.15 -2.40
CA GLN A 305 -15.88 -6.39 -2.07
C GLN A 305 -15.84 -4.92 -2.52
N LEU A 306 -14.91 -4.55 -3.39
CA LEU A 306 -14.86 -3.18 -3.91
C LEU A 306 -16.12 -2.90 -4.74
N ALA A 307 -16.98 -2.01 -4.22
CA ALA A 307 -18.16 -1.57 -4.95
C ALA A 307 -17.78 -0.53 -6.03
N ALA A 308 -18.40 -0.61 -7.20
CA ALA A 308 -18.35 0.49 -8.17
C ALA A 308 -19.10 1.70 -7.58
N LYS A 309 -18.40 2.82 -7.45
CA LYS A 309 -19.04 4.13 -7.19
C LYS A 309 -19.33 4.83 -8.51
#